data_93936329beba138a8d7d89157c98556f
#
_entry.id   93936329beba138a8d7d89157c98556f
#
_cell.length_a   1.000
_cell.length_b   1.000
_cell.length_c   1.000
_cell.angle_alpha   90.00
_cell.angle_beta   90.00
_cell.angle_gamma   90.00
#
_symmetry.space_group_name_H-M   'P 1'
#
loop_
_entity.id
_entity.type
_entity.pdbx_description
1 polymer ?
#
loop_
_entity_poly.entity_id
_entity_poly.type
_entity_poly.pdbx_seq_one_letter_code
_entity_poly.pdbx_strand_id
1 'polypeptide(L)'
;VIGRGIKEDPIKIKTLIGEDNNVVIEAQVFGTDYFESSKTDFKIITLKVTDFTDSMYVKIFTKDEEEFKKIKSLLKEGNWYSMYGRVKEDNFANNELVFMTRFKDINPIDAKLDWVRTDKSEEKRVELHAHTMMSQMDGVIDEIKLLKTAIKWGHRAIAITDHDGCQAFPHIFNEVTGHNKKILAPFKDKIKELTLQLKDKQASDDVCGAKLVEEEIEKVKEEMKNAPTFKALYGTELEMSDDKLGIVINPTDDDLYSATYVIFDTETTGFNPGLHDTMIEIGAVKMKDGAVLETFDELINPGVSIDSSITELTGITNNMVKDCDNEEAVTKRFKEWIGDLPLVAHNATFDKNMIESAYHKYGLGTLDNTILDTMIISQIINKDLKRHSLTALTKNYGIKFEESDGSASGHHHRADYDAEFTGYMFFKMLKQLDKNTIKTFNDLAALPTEKEINKWNRERHVNIIAKNRAGLKNMFKLISFASTEYLAKSARIPRHFITELRDNILVGSGCYNSEIFNTALTRCESDLEKAMEFYDYIEVQP
;
A
#
# COMPACT_ATOMS: atom_id res chain seq x y z
N VAL A 1 45.42 -14.54 -15.41
CA VAL A 1 45.68 -13.11 -15.29
C VAL A 1 45.51 -12.50 -16.66
N ILE A 2 44.56 -11.63 -16.86
CA ILE A 2 44.28 -11.00 -18.17
C ILE A 2 45.09 -9.72 -18.31
N GLY A 3 45.32 -9.00 -17.20
CA GLY A 3 45.92 -7.69 -17.16
C GLY A 3 47.18 -7.58 -16.30
N ARG A 4 47.70 -6.35 -16.14
CA ARG A 4 48.79 -6.04 -15.22
C ARG A 4 48.29 -6.07 -13.76
N GLY A 5 49.22 -6.24 -12.82
CA GLY A 5 48.91 -6.10 -11.41
C GLY A 5 48.44 -4.67 -11.10
N ILE A 6 47.21 -4.54 -10.61
CA ILE A 6 46.64 -3.28 -10.08
C ILE A 6 47.02 -3.23 -8.60
N LYS A 7 47.65 -2.13 -8.16
CA LYS A 7 48.15 -1.97 -6.79
C LYS A 7 47.35 -0.92 -6.00
N GLU A 8 46.64 -0.08 -6.72
CA GLU A 8 45.85 1.00 -6.16
C GLU A 8 44.56 0.45 -5.53
N ASP A 9 44.11 1.05 -4.44
CA ASP A 9 42.87 0.66 -3.77
C ASP A 9 41.65 1.03 -4.60
N PRO A 10 40.64 0.15 -4.69
CA PRO A 10 39.43 0.42 -5.42
C PRO A 10 38.54 1.41 -4.68
N ILE A 11 37.89 2.32 -5.41
CA ILE A 11 36.91 3.26 -4.89
C ILE A 11 35.50 2.89 -5.34
N LYS A 12 34.50 3.36 -4.64
CA LYS A 12 33.09 3.11 -4.96
C LYS A 12 32.59 4.00 -6.09
N ILE A 13 31.85 3.45 -7.04
CA ILE A 13 31.33 4.19 -8.20
C ILE A 13 30.54 5.43 -7.76
N LYS A 14 29.71 5.34 -6.73
CA LYS A 14 28.94 6.49 -6.20
C LYS A 14 29.79 7.68 -5.73
N THR A 15 31.10 7.48 -5.51
CA THR A 15 32.02 8.57 -5.09
C THR A 15 32.65 9.31 -6.26
N LEU A 16 32.39 8.83 -7.49
CA LEU A 16 32.90 9.44 -8.73
C LEU A 16 31.96 10.57 -9.18
N ILE A 17 32.19 11.77 -8.71
CA ILE A 17 31.33 12.95 -8.97
C ILE A 17 31.91 13.90 -10.03
N GLY A 18 33.06 13.60 -10.61
CA GLY A 18 33.73 14.41 -11.62
C GLY A 18 34.83 13.65 -12.34
N GLU A 19 35.54 14.34 -13.25
CA GLU A 19 36.68 13.75 -13.94
C GLU A 19 37.80 13.41 -12.96
N ASP A 20 38.37 12.22 -13.11
CA ASP A 20 39.46 11.75 -12.28
C ASP A 20 40.42 10.86 -13.09
N ASN A 21 41.68 10.85 -12.71
CA ASN A 21 42.71 10.04 -13.34
C ASN A 21 43.28 9.03 -12.33
N ASN A 22 43.75 7.88 -12.84
CA ASN A 22 44.34 6.82 -12.01
C ASN A 22 43.37 6.20 -10.98
N VAL A 23 42.16 5.95 -11.42
CA VAL A 23 41.10 5.38 -10.60
C VAL A 23 41.05 3.86 -10.78
N VAL A 24 40.79 3.15 -9.68
CA VAL A 24 40.46 1.72 -9.72
C VAL A 24 39.02 1.56 -9.29
N ILE A 25 38.24 0.83 -10.08
CA ILE A 25 36.91 0.37 -9.72
C ILE A 25 36.85 -1.16 -9.75
N GLU A 26 36.02 -1.74 -8.87
CA GLU A 26 35.70 -3.15 -8.90
C GLU A 26 34.18 -3.30 -9.08
N ALA A 27 33.80 -3.86 -10.23
CA ALA A 27 32.40 -3.86 -10.63
C ALA A 27 32.02 -5.11 -11.40
N GLN A 28 30.73 -5.44 -11.33
CA GLN A 28 30.10 -6.49 -12.12
C GLN A 28 29.63 -5.92 -13.46
N VAL A 29 29.90 -6.64 -14.52
CA VAL A 29 29.35 -6.34 -15.86
C VAL A 29 27.93 -6.88 -15.93
N PHE A 30 26.96 -6.03 -16.24
CA PHE A 30 25.57 -6.42 -16.44
C PHE A 30 25.04 -6.17 -17.85
N GLY A 31 25.86 -5.62 -18.74
CA GLY A 31 25.54 -5.44 -20.15
C GLY A 31 26.76 -5.09 -20.95
N THR A 32 26.75 -5.44 -22.25
CA THR A 32 27.88 -5.19 -23.18
C THR A 32 27.35 -4.71 -24.52
N ASP A 33 27.92 -3.61 -25.04
CA ASP A 33 27.64 -3.09 -26.37
C ASP A 33 28.95 -3.01 -27.17
N TYR A 34 28.90 -3.25 -28.48
CA TYR A 34 30.05 -3.26 -29.38
C TYR A 34 29.79 -2.35 -30.57
N PHE A 35 30.74 -1.48 -30.84
CA PHE A 35 30.71 -0.63 -32.02
C PHE A 35 31.98 -0.89 -32.87
N GLU A 36 31.80 -1.11 -34.17
CA GLU A 36 32.84 -1.28 -35.15
C GLU A 36 32.68 -0.22 -36.25
N SER A 37 33.70 0.59 -36.47
CA SER A 37 33.67 1.63 -37.50
C SER A 37 33.69 1.00 -38.89
N SER A 38 32.75 1.40 -39.77
CA SER A 38 32.74 0.96 -41.17
C SER A 38 33.81 1.63 -42.04
N LYS A 39 34.49 2.66 -41.53
CA LYS A 39 35.48 3.47 -42.28
C LYS A 39 36.91 3.32 -41.82
N THR A 40 37.13 2.78 -40.63
CA THR A 40 38.44 2.65 -39.99
C THR A 40 38.45 1.39 -39.13
N ASP A 41 39.66 0.93 -38.73
CA ASP A 41 39.81 -0.23 -37.81
C ASP A 41 39.41 0.07 -36.37
N PHE A 42 38.85 1.24 -36.12
CA PHE A 42 38.51 1.70 -34.79
C PHE A 42 37.26 0.97 -34.23
N LYS A 43 37.39 0.42 -33.02
CA LYS A 43 36.37 -0.34 -32.34
C LYS A 43 36.23 0.17 -30.91
N ILE A 44 34.98 0.20 -30.43
CA ILE A 44 34.62 0.56 -29.04
C ILE A 44 33.86 -0.62 -28.41
N ILE A 45 34.31 -1.00 -27.24
CA ILE A 45 33.56 -1.92 -26.35
C ILE A 45 33.05 -1.07 -25.21
N THR A 46 31.74 -1.07 -25.00
CA THR A 46 31.09 -0.42 -23.88
C THR A 46 30.53 -1.48 -22.94
N LEU A 47 31.09 -1.53 -21.73
CA LEU A 47 30.56 -2.37 -20.66
C LEU A 47 29.66 -1.51 -19.78
N LYS A 48 28.50 -2.05 -19.41
CA LYS A 48 27.61 -1.50 -18.38
C LYS A 48 28.02 -2.19 -17.09
N VAL A 49 28.50 -1.42 -16.11
CA VAL A 49 29.05 -1.98 -14.88
C VAL A 49 28.40 -1.37 -13.64
N THR A 50 28.35 -2.15 -12.58
CA THR A 50 27.86 -1.71 -11.27
C THR A 50 28.69 -2.33 -10.15
N ASP A 51 28.95 -1.56 -9.10
CA ASP A 51 29.45 -2.05 -7.82
C ASP A 51 28.32 -2.08 -6.76
N PHE A 52 27.06 -1.92 -7.22
CA PHE A 52 25.84 -1.83 -6.43
C PHE A 52 25.74 -0.61 -5.50
N THR A 53 26.70 0.31 -5.56
CA THR A 53 26.55 1.65 -5.00
C THR A 53 26.07 2.64 -6.06
N ASP A 54 26.44 2.38 -7.32
CA ASP A 54 26.00 3.09 -8.52
C ASP A 54 26.35 2.26 -9.76
N SER A 55 26.06 2.79 -10.95
CA SER A 55 26.35 2.17 -12.24
C SER A 55 26.99 3.18 -13.19
N MET A 56 27.85 2.70 -14.08
CA MET A 56 28.47 3.56 -15.10
C MET A 56 28.86 2.78 -16.35
N TYR A 57 29.13 3.51 -17.42
CA TYR A 57 29.73 2.96 -18.64
C TYR A 57 31.25 2.86 -18.52
N VAL A 58 31.78 1.72 -18.93
CA VAL A 58 33.24 1.52 -19.10
C VAL A 58 33.52 1.40 -20.59
N LYS A 59 34.35 2.28 -21.14
CA LYS A 59 34.72 2.27 -22.56
C LYS A 59 36.15 1.78 -22.75
N ILE A 60 36.31 0.82 -23.67
CA ILE A 60 37.57 0.26 -24.09
C ILE A 60 37.69 0.54 -25.59
N PHE A 61 38.81 1.12 -25.98
CA PHE A 61 39.12 1.47 -27.36
C PHE A 61 40.23 0.58 -27.90
N THR A 62 40.04 -0.02 -29.08
CA THR A 62 41.06 -0.80 -29.74
C THR A 62 40.97 -0.63 -31.26
N LYS A 63 42.11 -0.87 -31.94
CA LYS A 63 42.20 -1.01 -33.40
C LYS A 63 42.63 -2.42 -33.79
N ASP A 64 42.93 -3.27 -32.81
CA ASP A 64 43.39 -4.64 -33.00
C ASP A 64 42.22 -5.60 -33.00
N GLU A 65 42.07 -6.33 -34.08
CA GLU A 65 41.01 -7.32 -34.28
C GLU A 65 41.11 -8.51 -33.31
N GLU A 66 42.34 -8.96 -33.03
CA GLU A 66 42.59 -10.08 -32.13
C GLU A 66 42.29 -9.68 -30.67
N GLU A 67 42.68 -8.46 -30.28
CA GLU A 67 42.32 -7.91 -28.96
C GLU A 67 40.82 -7.78 -28.81
N PHE A 68 40.09 -7.29 -29.83
CA PHE A 68 38.66 -7.16 -29.82
C PHE A 68 37.94 -8.51 -29.65
N LYS A 69 38.37 -9.56 -30.34
CA LYS A 69 37.85 -10.92 -30.19
C LYS A 69 38.11 -11.46 -28.78
N LYS A 70 39.30 -11.22 -28.22
CA LYS A 70 39.63 -11.62 -26.84
C LYS A 70 38.76 -10.93 -25.82
N ILE A 71 38.51 -9.63 -25.96
CA ILE A 71 37.62 -8.87 -25.08
C ILE A 71 36.22 -9.50 -25.10
N LYS A 72 35.65 -9.74 -26.29
CA LYS A 72 34.33 -10.41 -26.43
C LYS A 72 34.27 -11.79 -25.77
N SER A 73 35.35 -12.53 -25.75
CA SER A 73 35.39 -13.87 -25.17
C SER A 73 35.57 -13.89 -23.66
N LEU A 74 36.28 -12.90 -23.10
CA LEU A 74 36.71 -12.89 -21.70
C LEU A 74 35.90 -11.98 -20.80
N LEU A 75 35.42 -10.83 -21.31
CA LEU A 75 34.58 -9.93 -20.53
C LEU A 75 33.09 -10.29 -20.73
N LYS A 76 32.52 -10.98 -19.75
CA LYS A 76 31.17 -11.51 -19.82
C LYS A 76 30.26 -10.91 -18.75
N GLU A 77 29.01 -10.77 -19.09
CA GLU A 77 27.96 -10.39 -18.15
C GLU A 77 27.91 -11.36 -16.96
N GLY A 78 27.62 -10.83 -15.78
CA GLY A 78 27.59 -11.56 -14.53
C GLY A 78 28.94 -11.66 -13.81
N ASN A 79 30.07 -11.47 -14.50
CA ASN A 79 31.42 -11.55 -13.92
C ASN A 79 31.88 -10.21 -13.34
N TRP A 80 32.76 -10.32 -12.35
CA TRP A 80 33.37 -9.18 -11.68
C TRP A 80 34.79 -8.92 -12.18
N TYR A 81 35.13 -7.65 -12.29
CA TYR A 81 36.41 -7.21 -12.75
C TYR A 81 36.93 -6.05 -11.91
N SER A 82 38.23 -6.07 -11.59
CA SER A 82 38.98 -4.90 -11.14
C SER A 82 39.55 -4.19 -12.38
N MET A 83 39.27 -2.91 -12.50
CA MET A 83 39.57 -2.09 -13.66
C MET A 83 40.31 -0.82 -13.24
N TYR A 84 41.47 -0.59 -13.84
CA TYR A 84 42.24 0.64 -13.68
C TYR A 84 42.04 1.57 -14.88
N GLY A 85 41.78 2.83 -14.64
CA GLY A 85 41.49 3.77 -15.71
C GLY A 85 41.35 5.21 -15.26
N ARG A 86 40.53 5.94 -16.01
CA ARG A 86 40.22 7.35 -15.75
C ARG A 86 38.74 7.61 -15.98
N VAL A 87 38.17 8.52 -15.22
CA VAL A 87 36.82 9.02 -15.41
C VAL A 87 36.83 10.30 -16.24
N LYS A 88 36.02 10.38 -17.26
CA LYS A 88 35.93 11.49 -18.20
C LYS A 88 34.47 11.76 -18.57
N GLU A 89 34.14 13.03 -18.80
CA GLU A 89 32.87 13.36 -19.49
C GLU A 89 32.94 12.89 -20.94
N ASP A 90 31.82 12.28 -21.40
CA ASP A 90 31.71 11.80 -22.77
C ASP A 90 30.59 12.53 -23.51
N ASN A 91 30.95 13.36 -24.46
CA ASN A 91 30.02 14.11 -25.30
C ASN A 91 29.07 13.22 -26.11
N PHE A 92 29.43 11.95 -26.36
CA PHE A 92 28.58 10.97 -27.05
C PHE A 92 27.60 10.23 -26.09
N ALA A 93 27.79 10.42 -24.80
CA ALA A 93 26.93 9.86 -23.74
C ALA A 93 26.21 10.99 -22.98
N ASN A 94 25.70 12.01 -23.66
CA ASN A 94 24.97 13.16 -23.08
C ASN A 94 25.75 13.89 -21.96
N ASN A 95 27.09 13.96 -22.10
CA ASN A 95 28.02 14.50 -21.10
C ASN A 95 28.01 13.74 -19.76
N GLU A 96 27.62 12.47 -19.77
CA GLU A 96 27.74 11.61 -18.59
C GLU A 96 29.20 11.24 -18.32
N LEU A 97 29.52 11.00 -17.05
CA LEU A 97 30.82 10.48 -16.66
C LEU A 97 30.96 9.03 -17.10
N VAL A 98 31.99 8.72 -17.88
CA VAL A 98 32.34 7.37 -18.32
C VAL A 98 33.72 6.98 -17.83
N PHE A 99 33.88 5.71 -17.51
CA PHE A 99 35.21 5.16 -17.16
C PHE A 99 35.93 4.67 -18.41
N MET A 100 37.10 5.21 -18.69
CA MET A 100 37.91 4.83 -19.83
C MET A 100 39.10 3.98 -19.38
N THR A 101 39.22 2.80 -19.96
CA THR A 101 40.30 1.85 -19.62
C THR A 101 40.84 1.15 -20.85
N ARG A 102 41.92 0.40 -20.68
CA ARG A 102 42.51 -0.48 -21.70
C ARG A 102 42.35 -1.94 -21.28
N PHE A 103 42.23 -2.85 -22.21
CA PHE A 103 42.05 -4.27 -21.92
C PHE A 103 43.09 -4.85 -20.95
N LYS A 104 44.35 -4.45 -21.09
CA LYS A 104 45.46 -4.85 -20.21
C LYS A 104 45.37 -4.33 -18.76
N ASP A 105 44.46 -3.40 -18.52
CA ASP A 105 44.24 -2.79 -17.20
C ASP A 105 42.97 -3.35 -16.53
N ILE A 106 42.49 -4.53 -16.99
CA ILE A 106 41.30 -5.23 -16.47
C ILE A 106 41.71 -6.62 -15.99
N ASN A 107 41.32 -6.96 -14.77
CA ASN A 107 41.54 -8.29 -14.19
C ASN A 107 40.23 -8.87 -13.70
N PRO A 108 39.94 -10.17 -13.95
CA PRO A 108 38.84 -10.84 -13.31
C PRO A 108 39.11 -10.96 -11.81
N ILE A 109 38.09 -10.75 -11.02
CA ILE A 109 38.12 -10.94 -9.56
C ILE A 109 36.92 -11.82 -9.13
N ASP A 110 37.04 -12.39 -7.94
CA ASP A 110 35.91 -13.09 -7.35
C ASP A 110 34.76 -12.11 -7.06
N ALA A 111 33.53 -12.61 -7.15
CA ALA A 111 32.37 -11.80 -6.90
C ALA A 111 32.40 -11.23 -5.48
N LYS A 112 32.33 -9.91 -5.35
CA LYS A 112 32.20 -9.25 -4.05
C LYS A 112 30.74 -9.21 -3.66
N LEU A 113 30.33 -10.21 -2.87
CA LEU A 113 28.93 -10.41 -2.45
C LEU A 113 28.62 -9.82 -1.07
N ASP A 114 29.48 -8.94 -0.54
CA ASP A 114 29.31 -8.32 0.79
C ASP A 114 28.00 -7.54 0.95
N TRP A 115 27.39 -7.15 -0.16
CA TRP A 115 26.12 -6.44 -0.24
C TRP A 115 24.90 -7.36 -0.44
N VAL A 116 25.10 -8.64 -0.75
CA VAL A 116 23.96 -9.57 -0.89
C VAL A 116 23.35 -9.80 0.49
N ARG A 117 22.21 -9.15 0.68
CA ARG A 117 21.41 -9.38 1.89
C ARG A 117 21.05 -10.86 1.98
N THR A 118 21.20 -11.41 3.16
CA THR A 118 20.76 -12.76 3.50
C THR A 118 19.98 -12.69 4.80
N ASP A 119 18.94 -13.47 4.90
CA ASP A 119 18.28 -13.66 6.18
C ASP A 119 19.13 -14.59 7.06
N LYS A 120 19.67 -14.03 8.14
CA LYS A 120 20.50 -14.73 9.14
C LYS A 120 19.73 -15.10 10.41
N SER A 121 18.43 -14.83 10.45
CA SER A 121 17.59 -15.17 11.60
C SER A 121 17.59 -16.68 11.83
N GLU A 122 17.67 -17.12 13.07
CA GLU A 122 17.56 -18.54 13.43
C GLU A 122 16.15 -19.05 13.13
N GLU A 123 15.13 -18.30 13.54
CA GLU A 123 13.74 -18.55 13.22
C GLU A 123 13.31 -17.75 11.99
N LYS A 124 12.84 -18.45 10.96
CA LYS A 124 12.42 -17.83 9.68
C LYS A 124 10.95 -17.46 9.72
N ARG A 125 10.67 -16.17 9.49
CA ARG A 125 9.33 -15.66 9.29
C ARG A 125 8.74 -16.20 7.97
N VAL A 126 7.45 -16.46 7.95
CA VAL A 126 6.69 -16.67 6.71
C VAL A 126 6.18 -15.31 6.26
N GLU A 127 6.58 -14.87 5.07
CA GLU A 127 6.03 -13.68 4.46
C GLU A 127 4.61 -13.97 3.98
N LEU A 128 3.64 -13.15 4.43
CA LEU A 128 2.23 -13.32 4.09
C LEU A 128 1.72 -12.27 3.10
N HIS A 129 2.56 -11.26 2.76
CA HIS A 129 2.18 -10.16 1.90
C HIS A 129 3.35 -9.81 0.95
N ALA A 130 3.38 -10.42 -0.22
CA ALA A 130 4.43 -10.18 -1.21
C ALA A 130 3.86 -10.01 -2.61
N HIS A 131 4.29 -8.94 -3.28
CA HIS A 131 3.90 -8.60 -4.65
C HIS A 131 5.01 -8.95 -5.62
N THR A 132 4.64 -9.53 -6.75
CA THR A 132 5.54 -9.85 -7.86
C THR A 132 5.33 -8.86 -9.01
N MET A 133 6.14 -8.99 -10.06
CA MET A 133 5.95 -8.21 -11.29
C MET A 133 4.62 -8.49 -12.00
N MET A 134 3.86 -9.50 -11.57
CA MET A 134 2.50 -9.77 -12.04
C MET A 134 1.45 -8.88 -11.35
N SER A 135 1.81 -8.19 -10.27
CA SER A 135 1.02 -7.14 -9.62
C SER A 135 1.14 -5.87 -10.45
N GLN A 136 0.05 -5.47 -11.10
CA GLN A 136 0.04 -4.39 -12.10
C GLN A 136 0.49 -3.05 -11.50
N MET A 137 1.52 -2.42 -12.10
CA MET A 137 2.08 -1.11 -11.73
C MET A 137 2.61 -1.01 -10.29
N ASP A 138 2.93 -2.14 -9.66
CA ASP A 138 3.33 -2.20 -8.26
C ASP A 138 4.60 -3.03 -8.06
N GLY A 139 4.55 -4.34 -8.30
CA GLY A 139 5.69 -5.23 -8.11
C GLY A 139 6.73 -5.15 -9.22
N VAL A 140 8.02 -5.25 -8.85
CA VAL A 140 9.16 -5.23 -9.78
C VAL A 140 9.98 -6.51 -9.75
N ILE A 141 9.71 -7.42 -8.82
CA ILE A 141 10.46 -8.67 -8.66
C ILE A 141 9.79 -9.82 -9.43
N ASP A 142 10.59 -10.56 -10.19
CA ASP A 142 10.16 -11.81 -10.83
C ASP A 142 9.73 -12.82 -9.77
N GLU A 143 8.57 -13.46 -9.95
CA GLU A 143 7.94 -14.38 -9.00
C GLU A 143 8.82 -15.60 -8.72
N ILE A 144 9.56 -16.09 -9.71
CA ILE A 144 10.47 -17.23 -9.55
C ILE A 144 11.74 -16.83 -8.80
N LYS A 145 12.26 -15.61 -9.03
CA LYS A 145 13.41 -15.08 -8.28
C LYS A 145 13.04 -14.87 -6.81
N LEU A 146 11.87 -14.33 -6.53
CA LEU A 146 11.35 -14.17 -5.17
C LEU A 146 11.30 -15.52 -4.46
N LEU A 147 10.66 -16.51 -5.08
CA LEU A 147 10.53 -17.86 -4.55
C LEU A 147 11.89 -18.52 -4.29
N LYS A 148 12.80 -18.48 -5.27
CA LYS A 148 14.15 -19.06 -5.15
C LYS A 148 14.96 -18.37 -4.06
N THR A 149 14.76 -17.08 -3.84
CA THR A 149 15.42 -16.34 -2.76
C THR A 149 14.91 -16.80 -1.41
N ALA A 150 13.59 -16.94 -1.24
CA ALA A 150 13.00 -17.45 -0.01
C ALA A 150 13.50 -18.87 0.33
N ILE A 151 13.53 -19.77 -0.67
CA ILE A 151 14.08 -21.13 -0.52
C ILE A 151 15.56 -21.08 -0.15
N LYS A 152 16.37 -20.27 -0.84
CA LYS A 152 17.81 -20.13 -0.57
C LYS A 152 18.09 -19.61 0.84
N TRP A 153 17.24 -18.75 1.37
CA TRP A 153 17.37 -18.21 2.72
C TRP A 153 16.85 -19.16 3.81
N GLY A 154 16.27 -20.31 3.42
CA GLY A 154 15.78 -21.33 4.35
C GLY A 154 14.39 -21.05 4.89
N HIS A 155 13.61 -20.18 4.26
CA HIS A 155 12.19 -20.02 4.58
C HIS A 155 11.42 -21.30 4.26
N ARG A 156 10.37 -21.58 5.03
CA ARG A 156 9.51 -22.78 4.83
C ARG A 156 8.35 -22.51 3.87
N ALA A 157 7.93 -21.26 3.79
CA ALA A 157 6.81 -20.84 2.96
C ALA A 157 6.91 -19.34 2.61
N ILE A 158 6.16 -18.95 1.58
CA ILE A 158 5.88 -17.54 1.23
C ILE A 158 4.47 -17.45 0.65
N ALA A 159 3.75 -16.36 0.95
CA ALA A 159 2.52 -16.02 0.25
C ALA A 159 2.86 -15.12 -0.95
N ILE A 160 2.12 -15.31 -2.04
CA ILE A 160 2.11 -14.41 -3.19
C ILE A 160 0.71 -13.78 -3.23
N THR A 161 0.66 -12.47 -3.14
CA THR A 161 -0.56 -11.68 -2.91
C THR A 161 -0.62 -10.48 -3.86
N ASP A 162 -0.41 -10.74 -5.15
CA ASP A 162 -0.49 -9.72 -6.20
C ASP A 162 -1.87 -9.03 -6.18
N HIS A 163 -1.91 -7.73 -6.53
CA HIS A 163 -3.15 -6.95 -6.60
C HIS A 163 -4.13 -7.55 -7.60
N ASP A 164 -5.37 -7.75 -7.16
CA ASP A 164 -6.54 -8.14 -7.96
C ASP A 164 -6.31 -9.31 -8.92
N GLY A 165 -5.32 -10.17 -8.61
CA GLY A 165 -4.89 -11.15 -9.56
C GLY A 165 -4.32 -12.44 -9.00
N CYS A 166 -4.09 -13.40 -9.93
CA CYS A 166 -3.53 -14.71 -9.63
C CYS A 166 -2.59 -15.21 -10.74
N GLN A 167 -2.03 -14.29 -11.53
CA GLN A 167 -1.25 -14.61 -12.74
C GLN A 167 0.06 -15.33 -12.41
N ALA A 168 0.67 -15.06 -11.25
CA ALA A 168 1.88 -15.74 -10.79
C ALA A 168 1.67 -17.23 -10.41
N PHE A 169 0.44 -17.63 -10.08
CA PHE A 169 0.16 -18.95 -9.50
C PHE A 169 0.64 -20.16 -10.32
N PRO A 170 0.43 -20.22 -11.64
CA PRO A 170 0.91 -21.37 -12.42
C PRO A 170 2.44 -21.51 -12.39
N HIS A 171 3.16 -20.41 -12.45
CA HIS A 171 4.63 -20.39 -12.41
C HIS A 171 5.13 -20.87 -11.04
N ILE A 172 4.58 -20.29 -9.97
CA ILE A 172 4.89 -20.65 -8.57
C ILE A 172 4.58 -22.14 -8.32
N PHE A 173 3.41 -22.62 -8.75
CA PHE A 173 3.02 -24.01 -8.58
C PHE A 173 4.01 -24.98 -9.24
N ASN A 174 4.42 -24.69 -10.48
CA ASN A 174 5.36 -25.52 -11.21
C ASN A 174 6.74 -25.54 -10.57
N GLU A 175 7.27 -24.37 -10.15
CA GLU A 175 8.58 -24.28 -9.52
C GLU A 175 8.61 -25.00 -8.16
N VAL A 176 7.60 -24.78 -7.28
CA VAL A 176 7.51 -25.43 -5.98
C VAL A 176 7.34 -26.94 -6.12
N THR A 177 6.49 -27.37 -7.07
CA THR A 177 6.31 -28.81 -7.35
C THR A 177 7.62 -29.45 -7.80
N GLY A 178 8.34 -28.80 -8.72
CA GLY A 178 9.66 -29.25 -9.20
C GLY A 178 10.70 -29.31 -8.08
N HIS A 179 10.76 -28.29 -7.23
CA HIS A 179 11.66 -28.23 -6.07
C HIS A 179 11.36 -29.38 -5.08
N ASN A 180 10.12 -29.52 -4.65
CA ASN A 180 9.70 -30.54 -3.70
C ASN A 180 9.87 -31.96 -4.25
N LYS A 181 9.63 -32.15 -5.55
CA LYS A 181 9.87 -33.44 -6.22
C LYS A 181 11.34 -33.88 -6.06
N LYS A 182 12.30 -32.96 -6.22
CA LYS A 182 13.74 -33.26 -6.07
C LYS A 182 14.07 -33.65 -4.63
N ILE A 183 13.49 -32.97 -3.62
CA ILE A 183 13.70 -33.29 -2.20
C ILE A 183 13.12 -34.67 -1.85
N LEU A 184 11.93 -34.97 -2.36
CA LEU A 184 11.20 -36.19 -2.04
C LEU A 184 11.63 -37.42 -2.85
N ALA A 185 12.36 -37.25 -3.98
CA ALA A 185 12.75 -38.36 -4.83
C ALA A 185 13.56 -39.45 -4.11
N PRO A 186 14.61 -39.16 -3.32
CA PRO A 186 15.39 -40.18 -2.63
C PRO A 186 14.54 -41.07 -1.70
N PHE A 187 13.60 -40.46 -0.98
CA PHE A 187 12.69 -41.20 -0.09
C PHE A 187 11.75 -42.12 -0.89
N LYS A 188 11.21 -41.64 -1.98
CA LYS A 188 10.30 -42.43 -2.86
C LYS A 188 11.03 -43.60 -3.50
N ASP A 189 12.28 -43.39 -3.92
CA ASP A 189 13.09 -44.45 -4.52
C ASP A 189 13.43 -45.52 -3.47
N LYS A 190 13.80 -45.11 -2.23
CA LYS A 190 14.05 -46.04 -1.12
C LYS A 190 12.79 -46.80 -0.71
N ILE A 191 11.62 -46.17 -0.62
CA ILE A 191 10.35 -46.84 -0.34
C ILE A 191 10.04 -47.86 -1.44
N LYS A 192 10.30 -47.53 -2.73
CA LYS A 192 10.08 -48.46 -3.85
C LYS A 192 10.99 -49.69 -3.75
N GLU A 193 12.27 -49.49 -3.43
CA GLU A 193 13.23 -50.55 -3.19
C GLU A 193 12.81 -51.46 -2.04
N LEU A 194 12.50 -50.89 -0.87
CA LEU A 194 12.02 -51.65 0.30
C LEU A 194 10.71 -52.39 0.02
N THR A 195 9.82 -51.81 -0.80
CA THR A 195 8.57 -52.48 -1.18
C THR A 195 8.83 -53.72 -2.06
N LEU A 196 9.88 -53.71 -2.89
CA LEU A 196 10.30 -54.89 -3.62
C LEU A 196 10.88 -55.95 -2.68
N GLN A 197 11.77 -55.55 -1.77
CA GLN A 197 12.33 -56.47 -0.76
C GLN A 197 11.24 -57.09 0.12
N LEU A 198 10.20 -56.33 0.50
CA LEU A 198 9.06 -56.84 1.27
C LEU A 198 8.33 -57.96 0.50
N LYS A 199 8.09 -57.77 -0.81
CA LYS A 199 7.46 -58.80 -1.64
C LYS A 199 8.29 -60.05 -1.71
N ASP A 200 9.61 -59.94 -1.86
CA ASP A 200 10.51 -61.10 -1.89
C ASP A 200 10.52 -61.85 -0.55
N LYS A 201 10.51 -61.15 0.58
CA LYS A 201 10.41 -61.73 1.93
C LYS A 201 9.08 -62.44 2.17
N GLN A 202 7.97 -61.83 1.70
CA GLN A 202 6.63 -62.44 1.76
C GLN A 202 6.54 -63.71 0.88
N ALA A 203 7.15 -63.71 -0.33
CA ALA A 203 7.18 -64.85 -1.21
C ALA A 203 8.04 -66.04 -0.68
N SER A 204 8.99 -65.74 0.19
CA SER A 204 9.86 -66.74 0.85
C SER A 204 9.40 -67.16 2.27
N ASP A 205 8.19 -66.79 2.70
CA ASP A 205 7.62 -67.04 4.04
C ASP A 205 8.52 -66.53 5.21
N ASP A 206 9.40 -65.56 4.95
CA ASP A 206 10.22 -64.91 5.97
C ASP A 206 9.42 -63.82 6.72
N VAL A 207 8.55 -64.27 7.62
CA VAL A 207 7.65 -63.39 8.39
C VAL A 207 8.42 -62.36 9.23
N CYS A 208 9.56 -62.76 9.82
CA CYS A 208 10.38 -61.85 10.66
C CYS A 208 11.06 -60.80 9.78
N GLY A 209 11.65 -61.18 8.68
CA GLY A 209 12.28 -60.28 7.72
C GLY A 209 11.26 -59.33 7.07
N ALA A 210 10.07 -59.83 6.77
CA ALA A 210 8.99 -58.98 6.21
C ALA A 210 8.60 -57.89 7.20
N LYS A 211 8.43 -58.19 8.48
CA LYS A 211 8.09 -57.23 9.55
C LYS A 211 9.15 -56.13 9.70
N LEU A 212 10.44 -56.49 9.69
CA LEU A 212 11.55 -55.55 9.77
C LEU A 212 11.55 -54.56 8.59
N VAL A 213 11.25 -55.06 7.36
CA VAL A 213 11.16 -54.20 6.17
C VAL A 213 9.94 -53.29 6.26
N GLU A 214 8.81 -53.74 6.78
CA GLU A 214 7.63 -52.88 7.01
C GLU A 214 7.93 -51.75 7.98
N GLU A 215 8.61 -52.04 9.09
CA GLU A 215 9.06 -51.04 10.08
C GLU A 215 10.01 -50.02 9.43
N GLU A 216 10.92 -50.43 8.56
CA GLU A 216 11.80 -49.54 7.81
C GLU A 216 11.05 -48.66 6.81
N ILE A 217 10.05 -49.21 6.12
CA ILE A 217 9.18 -48.43 5.22
C ILE A 217 8.46 -47.31 6.00
N GLU A 218 7.88 -47.64 7.17
CA GLU A 218 7.19 -46.62 7.98
C GLU A 218 8.16 -45.56 8.49
N LYS A 219 9.36 -45.92 8.86
CA LYS A 219 10.41 -44.97 9.26
C LYS A 219 10.76 -44.02 8.10
N VAL A 220 10.98 -44.55 6.89
CA VAL A 220 11.29 -43.72 5.72
C VAL A 220 10.11 -42.84 5.32
N LYS A 221 8.87 -43.30 5.49
CA LYS A 221 7.67 -42.47 5.28
C LYS A 221 7.60 -41.29 6.27
N GLU A 222 7.94 -41.53 7.54
CA GLU A 222 7.98 -40.46 8.55
C GLU A 222 9.10 -39.46 8.27
N GLU A 223 10.29 -39.94 7.88
CA GLU A 223 11.38 -39.07 7.41
C GLU A 223 10.97 -38.23 6.20
N MET A 224 10.28 -38.85 5.24
CA MET A 224 9.74 -38.16 4.05
C MET A 224 8.71 -37.08 4.41
N LYS A 225 7.86 -37.33 5.41
CA LYS A 225 6.87 -36.37 5.90
C LYS A 225 7.54 -35.16 6.55
N ASN A 226 8.67 -35.37 7.23
CA ASN A 226 9.45 -34.34 7.90
C ASN A 226 10.51 -33.69 6.98
N ALA A 227 10.59 -34.09 5.72
CA ALA A 227 11.53 -33.52 4.77
C ALA A 227 11.29 -32.00 4.58
N PRO A 228 12.35 -31.21 4.38
CA PRO A 228 12.27 -29.74 4.31
C PRO A 228 11.69 -29.27 2.96
N THR A 229 10.43 -29.63 2.68
CA THR A 229 9.69 -29.15 1.50
C THR A 229 9.30 -27.68 1.68
N PHE A 230 9.17 -26.98 0.57
CA PHE A 230 8.73 -25.58 0.54
C PHE A 230 7.22 -25.49 0.24
N LYS A 231 6.52 -24.55 0.87
CA LYS A 231 5.09 -24.32 0.66
C LYS A 231 4.84 -22.95 0.07
N ALA A 232 4.21 -22.87 -1.10
CA ALA A 232 3.61 -21.64 -1.58
C ALA A 232 2.22 -21.47 -0.97
N LEU A 233 1.94 -20.25 -0.48
CA LEU A 233 0.62 -19.81 -0.08
C LEU A 233 0.07 -18.94 -1.21
N TYR A 234 -1.14 -19.22 -1.64
CA TYR A 234 -1.80 -18.52 -2.74
C TYR A 234 -2.76 -17.50 -2.18
N GLY A 235 -2.52 -16.24 -2.47
CA GLY A 235 -3.30 -15.11 -1.99
C GLY A 235 -3.46 -14.03 -3.06
N THR A 236 -4.23 -13.02 -2.73
CA THR A 236 -4.40 -11.80 -3.53
C THR A 236 -4.68 -10.64 -2.58
N GLU A 237 -4.15 -9.46 -2.86
CA GLU A 237 -4.60 -8.23 -2.23
C GLU A 237 -5.74 -7.66 -3.06
N LEU A 238 -6.90 -7.41 -2.42
CA LEU A 238 -8.08 -6.84 -3.05
C LEU A 238 -8.36 -5.45 -2.48
N GLU A 239 -9.06 -4.63 -3.25
CA GLU A 239 -9.62 -3.36 -2.79
C GLU A 239 -11.03 -3.58 -2.24
N MET A 240 -11.15 -3.66 -0.92
CA MET A 240 -12.45 -3.79 -0.25
C MET A 240 -13.15 -2.44 -0.13
N SER A 241 -14.45 -2.41 -0.37
CA SER A 241 -15.36 -1.31 -0.08
C SER A 241 -16.35 -1.68 1.01
N ASP A 242 -16.76 -0.69 1.81
CA ASP A 242 -17.83 -0.89 2.78
C ASP A 242 -19.18 -1.13 2.10
N ASP A 243 -20.10 -1.81 2.79
CA ASP A 243 -21.43 -2.13 2.26
C ASP A 243 -22.41 -0.95 2.33
N LYS A 244 -22.03 0.12 3.01
CA LYS A 244 -22.82 1.35 3.17
C LYS A 244 -21.98 2.58 2.85
N LEU A 245 -22.62 3.57 2.28
CA LEU A 245 -22.04 4.90 2.10
C LEU A 245 -22.52 5.77 3.27
N GLY A 246 -21.59 6.45 3.94
CA GLY A 246 -21.87 7.26 5.13
C GLY A 246 -22.60 8.59 4.82
N ILE A 247 -23.62 8.54 3.95
CA ILE A 247 -24.46 9.71 3.62
C ILE A 247 -25.20 10.23 4.83
N VAL A 248 -25.67 9.34 5.70
CA VAL A 248 -26.20 9.60 7.04
C VAL A 248 -25.59 8.59 8.01
N ILE A 249 -24.98 9.08 9.07
CA ILE A 249 -24.47 8.29 10.19
C ILE A 249 -25.51 8.35 11.31
N ASN A 250 -25.76 7.25 12.02
CA ASN A 250 -26.79 7.13 13.04
C ASN A 250 -28.17 7.62 12.57
N PRO A 251 -28.72 7.10 11.45
CA PRO A 251 -29.98 7.56 10.91
C PRO A 251 -31.16 7.17 11.83
N THR A 252 -32.18 8.03 11.89
CA THR A 252 -33.41 7.83 12.62
C THR A 252 -34.63 7.93 11.70
N ASP A 253 -35.83 7.64 12.24
CA ASP A 253 -37.09 7.84 11.54
C ASP A 253 -37.66 9.26 11.69
N ASP A 254 -36.87 10.20 12.23
CA ASP A 254 -37.28 11.59 12.38
C ASP A 254 -37.41 12.27 11.02
N ASP A 255 -38.27 13.28 10.96
CA ASP A 255 -38.57 14.03 9.75
C ASP A 255 -37.38 14.88 9.30
N LEU A 256 -36.92 14.62 8.07
CA LEU A 256 -35.78 15.27 7.45
C LEU A 256 -36.00 16.78 7.18
N TYR A 257 -37.23 17.25 7.02
CA TYR A 257 -37.53 18.61 6.57
C TYR A 257 -37.91 19.58 7.67
N SER A 258 -38.40 19.08 8.82
CA SER A 258 -38.80 19.92 9.95
C SER A 258 -37.73 20.11 11.01
N ALA A 259 -36.62 19.41 10.89
CA ALA A 259 -35.51 19.43 11.85
C ALA A 259 -34.80 20.81 11.90
N THR A 260 -34.32 21.16 13.08
CA THR A 260 -33.28 22.17 13.26
C THR A 260 -31.94 21.46 13.17
N TYR A 261 -31.05 21.94 12.33
CA TYR A 261 -29.74 21.34 12.08
C TYR A 261 -28.63 22.14 12.73
N VAL A 262 -27.61 21.48 13.22
CA VAL A 262 -26.30 22.07 13.50
C VAL A 262 -25.38 21.78 12.34
N ILE A 263 -24.98 22.79 11.62
CA ILE A 263 -23.97 22.68 10.58
C ILE A 263 -22.65 23.07 11.21
N PHE A 264 -21.61 22.26 11.04
CA PHE A 264 -20.33 22.49 11.70
C PHE A 264 -19.14 22.14 10.81
N ASP A 265 -18.03 22.77 11.13
CA ASP A 265 -16.72 22.54 10.51
C ASP A 265 -15.65 22.68 11.58
N THR A 266 -14.50 22.04 11.41
CA THR A 266 -13.38 22.07 12.36
C THR A 266 -12.07 22.37 11.67
N GLU A 267 -11.30 23.31 12.22
CA GLU A 267 -9.91 23.51 11.87
C GLU A 267 -9.00 22.80 12.88
N THR A 268 -7.89 22.23 12.40
CA THR A 268 -7.09 21.27 13.17
C THR A 268 -5.60 21.46 12.96
N THR A 269 -4.76 20.90 13.85
CA THR A 269 -3.30 20.87 13.69
C THR A 269 -2.83 19.86 12.62
N GLY A 270 -3.70 18.95 12.16
CA GLY A 270 -3.42 17.94 11.15
C GLY A 270 -4.59 16.97 10.95
N PHE A 271 -4.32 15.82 10.31
CA PHE A 271 -5.36 14.90 9.85
C PHE A 271 -5.53 13.64 10.70
N ASN A 272 -4.75 13.47 11.76
CA ASN A 272 -4.62 12.22 12.51
C ASN A 272 -5.03 12.37 13.99
N PRO A 273 -6.33 12.52 14.30
CA PRO A 273 -6.81 12.71 15.68
C PRO A 273 -6.48 11.52 16.59
N GLY A 274 -6.33 10.31 16.04
CA GLY A 274 -5.94 9.11 16.79
C GLY A 274 -4.48 9.12 17.28
N LEU A 275 -3.63 10.03 16.77
CA LEU A 275 -2.24 10.18 17.20
C LEU A 275 -2.03 11.41 18.06
N HIS A 276 -1.95 12.59 17.45
CA HIS A 276 -1.54 13.82 18.17
C HIS A 276 -2.32 15.05 17.72
N ASP A 277 -3.05 14.97 16.59
CA ASP A 277 -3.70 16.15 16.04
C ASP A 277 -4.93 16.52 16.86
N THR A 278 -5.15 17.82 17.02
CA THR A 278 -6.18 18.38 17.87
C THR A 278 -6.86 19.55 17.15
N MET A 279 -8.04 19.92 17.58
CA MET A 279 -8.77 21.04 17.02
C MET A 279 -8.15 22.39 17.43
N ILE A 280 -8.19 23.35 16.53
CA ILE A 280 -7.78 24.75 16.75
C ILE A 280 -8.93 25.74 16.58
N GLU A 281 -10.05 25.31 15.97
CA GLU A 281 -11.30 26.04 15.86
C GLU A 281 -12.48 25.09 15.71
N ILE A 282 -13.63 25.42 16.29
CA ILE A 282 -14.92 24.84 15.99
C ILE A 282 -15.84 25.97 15.56
N GLY A 283 -16.27 25.95 14.30
CA GLY A 283 -17.29 26.83 13.77
C GLY A 283 -18.60 26.08 13.52
N ALA A 284 -19.72 26.61 13.99
CA ALA A 284 -21.01 25.97 13.77
C ALA A 284 -22.17 26.97 13.77
N VAL A 285 -23.22 26.62 13.02
CA VAL A 285 -24.47 27.38 13.00
C VAL A 285 -25.66 26.46 13.21
N LYS A 286 -26.62 26.88 14.04
CA LYS A 286 -27.95 26.26 14.06
C LYS A 286 -28.82 26.87 12.99
N MET A 287 -29.34 26.05 12.12
CA MET A 287 -30.22 26.49 11.02
C MET A 287 -31.55 25.73 10.99
N LYS A 288 -32.60 26.45 10.63
CA LYS A 288 -33.91 25.89 10.33
C LYS A 288 -34.49 26.56 9.10
N ASP A 289 -35.05 25.79 8.18
CA ASP A 289 -35.67 26.28 6.93
C ASP A 289 -34.75 27.19 6.10
N GLY A 290 -33.45 27.04 6.28
CA GLY A 290 -32.42 27.83 5.59
C GLY A 290 -32.08 29.17 6.26
N ALA A 291 -32.61 29.44 7.45
CA ALA A 291 -32.29 30.62 8.24
C ALA A 291 -31.36 30.27 9.41
N VAL A 292 -30.33 31.07 9.64
CA VAL A 292 -29.43 30.94 10.80
C VAL A 292 -30.18 31.41 12.04
N LEU A 293 -30.14 30.61 13.09
CA LEU A 293 -30.77 30.87 14.40
C LEU A 293 -29.74 31.26 15.46
N GLU A 294 -28.65 30.53 15.53
CA GLU A 294 -27.58 30.69 16.51
C GLU A 294 -26.25 30.36 15.84
N THR A 295 -25.17 30.95 16.33
CA THR A 295 -23.79 30.68 15.88
C THR A 295 -22.93 30.27 17.08
N PHE A 296 -22.04 29.31 16.85
CA PHE A 296 -20.97 28.90 17.74
C PHE A 296 -19.67 29.06 16.98
N ASP A 297 -18.75 29.86 17.48
CA ASP A 297 -17.43 30.08 16.87
C ASP A 297 -16.41 30.25 17.97
N GLU A 298 -15.55 29.26 18.18
CA GLU A 298 -14.54 29.29 19.24
C GLU A 298 -13.20 28.77 18.75
N LEU A 299 -12.19 29.61 18.88
CA LEU A 299 -10.78 29.25 18.74
C LEU A 299 -10.33 28.43 19.96
N ILE A 300 -9.47 27.45 19.70
CA ILE A 300 -8.98 26.50 20.69
C ILE A 300 -7.47 26.61 20.84
N ASN A 301 -6.99 26.66 22.07
CA ASN A 301 -5.57 26.49 22.35
C ASN A 301 -5.22 24.97 22.27
N PRO A 302 -4.47 24.54 21.25
CA PRO A 302 -4.14 23.12 21.08
C PRO A 302 -3.10 22.61 22.08
N GLY A 303 -2.45 23.49 22.84
CA GLY A 303 -1.35 23.12 23.74
C GLY A 303 -0.04 22.73 23.02
N VAL A 304 -0.03 22.78 21.70
CA VAL A 304 1.13 22.52 20.82
C VAL A 304 1.28 23.66 19.82
N SER A 305 2.44 23.76 19.19
CA SER A 305 2.66 24.78 18.16
C SER A 305 1.93 24.39 16.87
N ILE A 306 1.20 25.35 16.30
CA ILE A 306 0.56 25.22 14.98
C ILE A 306 1.65 25.36 13.92
N ASP A 307 1.72 24.39 13.01
CA ASP A 307 2.66 24.41 11.89
C ASP A 307 2.38 25.57 10.93
N SER A 308 3.42 26.07 10.27
CA SER A 308 3.28 27.19 9.31
C SER A 308 2.36 26.84 8.15
N SER A 309 2.35 25.60 7.70
CA SER A 309 1.48 25.15 6.62
C SER A 309 0.00 25.18 7.01
N ILE A 310 -0.33 24.85 8.25
CA ILE A 310 -1.69 24.96 8.79
C ILE A 310 -2.08 26.45 8.93
N THR A 311 -1.17 27.29 9.42
CA THR A 311 -1.41 28.75 9.49
C THR A 311 -1.63 29.36 8.10
N GLU A 312 -0.88 28.91 7.09
CA GLU A 312 -1.08 29.36 5.70
C GLU A 312 -2.44 28.92 5.13
N LEU A 313 -2.93 27.75 5.53
CA LEU A 313 -4.20 27.20 5.09
C LEU A 313 -5.39 27.87 5.77
N THR A 314 -5.37 27.96 7.11
CA THR A 314 -6.52 28.37 7.94
C THR A 314 -6.50 29.84 8.33
N GLY A 315 -5.35 30.49 8.23
CA GLY A 315 -5.12 31.84 8.76
C GLY A 315 -4.96 31.91 10.30
N ILE A 316 -5.14 30.76 10.99
CA ILE A 316 -5.06 30.70 12.46
C ILE A 316 -3.59 30.62 12.87
N THR A 317 -3.16 31.58 13.71
CA THR A 317 -1.79 31.67 14.19
C THR A 317 -1.67 31.24 15.65
N ASN A 318 -0.47 30.82 16.06
CA ASN A 318 -0.17 30.52 17.46
C ASN A 318 -0.53 31.72 18.41
N ASN A 319 -0.44 32.94 17.92
CA ASN A 319 -0.76 34.14 18.70
C ASN A 319 -2.28 34.29 18.94
N MET A 320 -3.11 33.86 18.00
CA MET A 320 -4.58 33.91 18.12
C MET A 320 -5.09 32.96 19.19
N VAL A 321 -4.51 31.77 19.28
CA VAL A 321 -5.01 30.68 20.14
C VAL A 321 -4.36 30.60 21.53
N LYS A 322 -3.25 31.31 21.77
CA LYS A 322 -2.46 31.14 23.00
C LYS A 322 -3.22 31.44 24.30
N ASP A 323 -4.14 32.40 24.25
CA ASP A 323 -4.93 32.86 25.41
C ASP A 323 -6.37 32.31 25.36
N CYS A 324 -6.69 31.45 24.38
CA CYS A 324 -7.99 30.75 24.25
C CYS A 324 -8.09 29.58 25.22
N ASP A 325 -9.32 29.11 25.44
CA ASP A 325 -9.59 27.91 26.21
C ASP A 325 -9.02 26.67 25.51
N ASN A 326 -8.75 25.63 26.28
CA ASN A 326 -8.24 24.37 25.77
C ASN A 326 -9.34 23.55 25.08
N GLU A 327 -8.95 22.53 24.35
CA GLU A 327 -9.84 21.64 23.60
C GLU A 327 -10.95 21.02 24.50
N GLU A 328 -10.63 20.63 25.74
CA GLU A 328 -11.58 20.05 26.67
C GLU A 328 -12.75 21.00 26.99
N ALA A 329 -12.43 22.25 27.32
CA ALA A 329 -13.42 23.23 27.71
C ALA A 329 -14.36 23.61 26.55
N VAL A 330 -13.78 23.82 25.34
CA VAL A 330 -14.55 24.15 24.14
C VAL A 330 -15.41 22.97 23.70
N THR A 331 -14.87 21.76 23.69
CA THR A 331 -15.62 20.54 23.32
C THR A 331 -16.80 20.29 24.27
N LYS A 332 -16.65 20.55 25.57
CA LYS A 332 -17.76 20.47 26.53
C LYS A 332 -18.88 21.46 26.20
N ARG A 333 -18.55 22.72 25.94
CA ARG A 333 -19.53 23.75 25.55
C ARG A 333 -20.20 23.41 24.23
N PHE A 334 -19.42 22.95 23.26
CA PHE A 334 -19.95 22.49 21.97
C PHE A 334 -20.95 21.34 22.15
N LYS A 335 -20.60 20.32 22.95
CA LYS A 335 -21.50 19.20 23.26
C LYS A 335 -22.82 19.67 23.88
N GLU A 336 -22.77 20.57 24.86
CA GLU A 336 -23.97 21.14 25.49
C GLU A 336 -24.81 21.94 24.48
N TRP A 337 -24.12 22.69 23.60
CA TRP A 337 -24.77 23.55 22.62
C TRP A 337 -25.47 22.76 21.50
N ILE A 338 -24.85 21.69 20.99
CA ILE A 338 -25.48 20.85 19.95
C ILE A 338 -26.67 20.04 20.49
N GLY A 339 -26.60 19.58 21.74
CA GLY A 339 -27.63 18.68 22.31
C GLY A 339 -27.81 17.43 21.44
N ASP A 340 -29.09 17.06 21.24
CA ASP A 340 -29.49 15.90 20.42
C ASP A 340 -29.83 16.27 18.96
N LEU A 341 -29.50 17.48 18.51
CA LEU A 341 -29.82 17.96 17.17
C LEU A 341 -29.05 17.19 16.09
N PRO A 342 -29.63 16.97 14.90
CA PRO A 342 -28.91 16.41 13.78
C PRO A 342 -27.80 17.37 13.30
N LEU A 343 -26.63 16.79 13.02
CA LEU A 343 -25.42 17.49 12.60
C LEU A 343 -25.25 17.38 11.09
N VAL A 344 -24.63 18.38 10.48
CA VAL A 344 -24.31 18.43 9.04
C VAL A 344 -22.88 18.93 8.88
N ALA A 345 -22.08 18.24 8.08
CA ALA A 345 -20.76 18.73 7.71
C ALA A 345 -20.45 18.39 6.24
N HIS A 346 -19.36 18.94 5.71
CA HIS A 346 -18.90 18.67 4.36
C HIS A 346 -17.66 17.75 4.41
N ASN A 347 -17.79 16.49 3.97
CA ASN A 347 -16.85 15.41 4.27
C ASN A 347 -16.86 15.06 5.77
N ALA A 348 -18.06 14.92 6.29
CA ALA A 348 -18.39 14.83 7.70
C ALA A 348 -17.59 13.81 8.52
N THR A 349 -17.03 12.77 7.88
CA THR A 349 -16.21 11.76 8.56
C THR A 349 -14.97 12.39 9.22
N PHE A 350 -14.38 13.42 8.63
CA PHE A 350 -13.22 14.09 9.20
C PHE A 350 -13.58 14.81 10.50
N ASP A 351 -14.54 15.73 10.43
CA ASP A 351 -14.96 16.53 11.58
C ASP A 351 -15.52 15.68 12.71
N LYS A 352 -16.33 14.68 12.34
CA LYS A 352 -16.84 13.68 13.28
C LYS A 352 -15.71 12.99 14.04
N ASN A 353 -14.69 12.53 13.35
CA ASN A 353 -13.58 11.82 14.00
C ASN A 353 -12.79 12.73 14.95
N MET A 354 -12.62 14.03 14.61
CA MET A 354 -12.00 15.01 15.49
C MET A 354 -12.80 15.19 16.79
N ILE A 355 -14.12 15.41 16.67
CA ILE A 355 -15.02 15.55 17.82
C ILE A 355 -15.07 14.26 18.66
N GLU A 356 -15.18 13.08 18.03
CA GLU A 356 -15.21 11.79 18.75
C GLU A 356 -13.91 11.51 19.49
N SER A 357 -12.77 11.83 18.87
CA SER A 357 -11.46 11.71 19.53
C SER A 357 -11.37 12.61 20.78
N ALA A 358 -11.85 13.84 20.68
CA ALA A 358 -11.92 14.74 21.84
C ALA A 358 -12.92 14.22 22.90
N TYR A 359 -14.09 13.70 22.49
CA TYR A 359 -15.04 13.07 23.44
C TYR A 359 -14.41 11.91 24.19
N HIS A 360 -13.74 11.02 23.48
CA HIS A 360 -13.03 9.88 24.08
C HIS A 360 -11.92 10.34 25.02
N LYS A 361 -11.06 11.25 24.55
CA LYS A 361 -9.92 11.78 25.30
C LYS A 361 -10.33 12.43 26.64
N TYR A 362 -11.45 13.12 26.67
CA TYR A 362 -11.92 13.85 27.85
C TYR A 362 -13.09 13.15 28.60
N GLY A 363 -13.42 11.92 28.25
CA GLY A 363 -14.46 11.13 28.92
C GLY A 363 -15.86 11.73 28.79
N LEU A 364 -16.16 12.36 27.65
CA LEU A 364 -17.45 13.02 27.39
C LEU A 364 -18.53 12.06 26.85
N GLY A 365 -18.25 10.78 26.72
CA GLY A 365 -19.15 9.77 26.16
C GLY A 365 -19.01 9.66 24.64
N THR A 366 -20.10 9.30 23.95
CA THR A 366 -20.18 9.07 22.50
C THR A 366 -20.88 10.23 21.79
N LEU A 367 -20.61 10.38 20.49
CA LEU A 367 -21.32 11.29 19.60
C LEU A 367 -22.43 10.53 18.89
N ASP A 368 -23.60 10.48 19.53
CA ASP A 368 -24.74 9.65 19.08
C ASP A 368 -25.69 10.40 18.11
N ASN A 369 -25.41 11.66 17.85
CA ASN A 369 -26.22 12.49 16.95
C ASN A 369 -26.30 11.86 15.54
N THR A 370 -27.43 12.07 14.85
CA THR A 370 -27.53 11.84 13.42
C THR A 370 -26.62 12.82 12.69
N ILE A 371 -25.73 12.34 11.80
CA ILE A 371 -24.77 13.18 11.07
C ILE A 371 -24.96 12.98 9.57
N LEU A 372 -25.09 14.08 8.83
CA LEU A 372 -25.27 14.09 7.37
C LEU A 372 -24.01 14.63 6.69
N ASP A 373 -23.60 13.96 5.62
CA ASP A 373 -22.45 14.37 4.80
C ASP A 373 -22.89 15.01 3.49
N THR A 374 -22.72 16.32 3.38
CA THR A 374 -23.14 17.09 2.19
C THR A 374 -22.33 16.76 0.95
N MET A 375 -21.07 16.33 1.08
CA MET A 375 -20.26 15.88 -0.06
C MET A 375 -20.85 14.59 -0.65
N ILE A 376 -21.18 13.63 0.18
CA ILE A 376 -21.79 12.36 -0.24
C ILE A 376 -23.21 12.60 -0.78
N ILE A 377 -24.04 13.40 -0.12
CA ILE A 377 -25.35 13.80 -0.64
C ILE A 377 -25.20 14.33 -2.07
N SER A 378 -24.26 15.26 -2.29
CA SER A 378 -24.00 15.83 -3.62
C SER A 378 -23.55 14.79 -4.63
N GLN A 379 -22.71 13.81 -4.25
CA GLN A 379 -22.28 12.73 -5.14
C GLN A 379 -23.44 11.88 -5.65
N ILE A 380 -24.49 11.74 -4.85
CA ILE A 380 -25.68 10.94 -5.19
C ILE A 380 -26.69 11.75 -6.02
N ILE A 381 -26.95 13.02 -5.67
CA ILE A 381 -27.97 13.82 -6.34
C ILE A 381 -27.44 14.61 -7.55
N ASN A 382 -26.18 15.00 -7.56
CA ASN A 382 -25.55 15.80 -8.64
C ASN A 382 -24.61 14.94 -9.51
N LYS A 383 -25.13 13.88 -10.11
CA LYS A 383 -24.36 12.84 -10.83
C LYS A 383 -23.47 13.38 -11.98
N ASP A 384 -23.83 14.53 -12.56
CA ASP A 384 -23.11 15.16 -13.68
C ASP A 384 -21.92 16.03 -13.22
N LEU A 385 -21.81 16.33 -11.95
CA LEU A 385 -20.70 17.11 -11.42
C LEU A 385 -19.42 16.27 -11.34
N LYS A 386 -18.32 16.88 -11.78
CA LYS A 386 -16.98 16.26 -11.70
C LYS A 386 -16.28 16.47 -10.37
N ARG A 387 -16.67 17.48 -9.59
CA ARG A 387 -16.07 17.86 -8.31
C ARG A 387 -17.16 18.17 -7.31
N HIS A 388 -16.99 17.68 -6.11
CA HIS A 388 -17.93 17.83 -4.99
C HIS A 388 -17.28 18.52 -3.78
N SER A 389 -16.16 19.27 -3.97
CA SER A 389 -15.59 20.10 -2.90
C SER A 389 -16.52 21.26 -2.57
N LEU A 390 -16.44 21.78 -1.34
CA LEU A 390 -17.27 22.90 -0.86
C LEU A 390 -17.25 24.07 -1.84
N THR A 391 -16.07 24.50 -2.27
CA THR A 391 -15.89 25.60 -3.26
C THR A 391 -16.56 25.31 -4.59
N ALA A 392 -16.51 24.07 -5.10
CA ALA A 392 -17.14 23.71 -6.36
C ALA A 392 -18.67 23.73 -6.24
N LEU A 393 -19.19 23.27 -5.11
CA LEU A 393 -20.62 23.21 -4.86
C LEU A 393 -21.23 24.58 -4.54
N THR A 394 -20.57 25.41 -3.75
CA THR A 394 -21.03 26.79 -3.49
C THR A 394 -21.16 27.57 -4.79
N LYS A 395 -20.20 27.43 -5.71
CA LYS A 395 -20.27 28.00 -7.06
C LYS A 395 -21.44 27.42 -7.87
N ASN A 396 -21.62 26.10 -7.85
CA ASN A 396 -22.71 25.43 -8.58
C ASN A 396 -24.09 25.85 -8.10
N TYR A 397 -24.27 26.04 -6.79
CA TYR A 397 -25.53 26.48 -6.18
C TYR A 397 -25.71 28.01 -6.19
N GLY A 398 -24.76 28.77 -6.74
CA GLY A 398 -24.82 30.22 -6.82
C GLY A 398 -24.86 30.90 -5.44
N ILE A 399 -24.19 30.31 -4.46
CA ILE A 399 -24.05 30.91 -3.14
C ILE A 399 -22.93 31.94 -3.24
N LYS A 400 -23.25 33.21 -3.01
CA LYS A 400 -22.29 34.31 -3.07
C LYS A 400 -21.87 34.70 -1.67
N PHE A 401 -20.60 35.00 -1.51
CA PHE A 401 -20.06 35.65 -0.33
C PHE A 401 -20.48 37.13 -0.37
N GLU A 402 -21.13 37.66 0.65
CA GLU A 402 -21.22 39.10 0.86
C GLU A 402 -19.90 39.53 1.50
N GLU A 403 -19.03 40.14 0.72
CA GLU A 403 -17.78 40.73 1.20
C GLU A 403 -18.10 41.91 2.09
N SER A 404 -17.90 41.79 3.41
CA SER A 404 -18.13 42.88 4.35
C SER A 404 -17.03 43.95 4.35
N ASP A 405 -15.86 43.74 3.68
CA ASP A 405 -14.73 44.64 3.70
C ASP A 405 -13.88 44.75 2.41
N GLY A 406 -14.30 44.17 1.31
CA GLY A 406 -13.63 44.32 0.01
C GLY A 406 -12.28 43.63 -0.16
N SER A 407 -11.90 42.70 0.71
CA SER A 407 -10.68 41.90 0.57
C SER A 407 -11.00 40.54 -0.10
N ALA A 408 -10.72 40.42 -1.37
CA ALA A 408 -11.10 39.30 -2.25
C ALA A 408 -10.33 37.99 -2.03
N SER A 409 -9.69 37.72 -0.88
CA SER A 409 -8.82 36.54 -0.74
C SER A 409 -8.63 35.98 0.68
N GLY A 410 -9.45 36.33 1.68
CA GLY A 410 -9.05 36.11 3.08
C GLY A 410 -9.90 35.17 3.93
N HIS A 411 -11.04 34.64 3.49
CA HIS A 411 -11.98 33.95 4.41
C HIS A 411 -12.33 32.50 4.06
N HIS A 412 -11.73 31.90 3.05
CA HIS A 412 -11.78 30.46 2.87
C HIS A 412 -10.90 29.79 3.92
N HIS A 413 -11.42 28.74 4.56
CA HIS A 413 -10.80 28.02 5.67
C HIS A 413 -10.88 28.73 7.04
N ARG A 414 -12.06 29.27 7.36
CA ARG A 414 -12.49 29.59 8.71
C ARG A 414 -13.76 28.77 8.96
N ALA A 415 -13.77 28.05 10.06
CA ALA A 415 -14.79 27.06 10.35
C ALA A 415 -16.20 27.65 10.42
N ASP A 416 -16.37 28.86 10.92
CA ASP A 416 -17.67 29.54 11.01
C ASP A 416 -18.29 29.85 9.62
N TYR A 417 -17.48 30.35 8.70
CA TYR A 417 -17.89 30.63 7.32
C TYR A 417 -18.19 29.35 6.54
N ASP A 418 -17.32 28.35 6.63
CA ASP A 418 -17.48 27.09 5.91
C ASP A 418 -18.71 26.32 6.42
N ALA A 419 -19.04 26.40 7.73
CA ALA A 419 -20.25 25.88 8.30
C ALA A 419 -21.52 26.59 7.74
N GLU A 420 -21.56 27.92 7.71
CA GLU A 420 -22.69 28.68 7.21
C GLU A 420 -22.96 28.41 5.72
N PHE A 421 -21.91 28.37 4.88
CA PHE A 421 -22.05 28.05 3.46
C PHE A 421 -22.49 26.61 3.23
N THR A 422 -21.94 25.69 3.99
CA THR A 422 -22.39 24.29 3.99
C THR A 422 -23.88 24.21 4.32
N GLY A 423 -24.38 25.01 5.24
CA GLY A 423 -25.78 25.07 5.59
C GLY A 423 -26.68 25.57 4.45
N TYR A 424 -26.35 26.71 3.83
CA TYR A 424 -27.13 27.20 2.68
C TYR A 424 -27.12 26.20 1.52
N MET A 425 -26.00 25.57 1.26
CA MET A 425 -25.87 24.52 0.25
C MET A 425 -26.73 23.31 0.60
N PHE A 426 -26.67 22.83 1.84
CA PHE A 426 -27.46 21.71 2.33
C PHE A 426 -28.98 21.93 2.15
N PHE A 427 -29.51 23.08 2.54
CA PHE A 427 -30.92 23.38 2.33
C PHE A 427 -31.32 23.49 0.83
N LYS A 428 -30.40 23.86 -0.05
CA LYS A 428 -30.64 23.78 -1.50
C LYS A 428 -30.66 22.33 -1.99
N MET A 429 -29.80 21.46 -1.44
CA MET A 429 -29.79 20.02 -1.76
C MET A 429 -31.08 19.35 -1.28
N LEU A 430 -31.55 19.65 -0.07
CA LEU A 430 -32.81 19.11 0.45
C LEU A 430 -34.02 19.42 -0.45
N LYS A 431 -34.01 20.60 -1.12
CA LYS A 431 -35.08 20.97 -2.07
C LYS A 431 -35.04 20.16 -3.37
N GLN A 432 -33.95 19.49 -3.69
CA GLN A 432 -33.82 18.65 -4.89
C GLN A 432 -34.30 17.21 -4.63
N LEU A 433 -34.40 16.79 -3.37
CA LEU A 433 -34.91 15.48 -3.01
C LEU A 433 -36.40 15.36 -3.25
N ASP A 434 -36.86 14.18 -3.68
CA ASP A 434 -38.31 13.90 -3.79
C ASP A 434 -38.92 13.67 -2.42
N LYS A 435 -39.61 14.67 -1.92
CA LYS A 435 -40.27 14.64 -0.61
C LYS A 435 -41.36 13.57 -0.43
N ASN A 436 -41.83 12.95 -1.53
CA ASN A 436 -42.79 11.87 -1.44
C ASN A 436 -42.15 10.54 -1.05
N THR A 437 -40.90 10.35 -1.46
CA THR A 437 -40.15 9.09 -1.27
C THR A 437 -39.12 9.20 -0.17
N ILE A 438 -38.51 10.38 0.04
CA ILE A 438 -37.46 10.61 1.05
C ILE A 438 -38.01 11.56 2.09
N LYS A 439 -38.42 11.04 3.24
CA LYS A 439 -39.05 11.80 4.33
C LYS A 439 -38.22 11.83 5.61
N THR A 440 -37.50 10.75 5.88
CA THR A 440 -36.76 10.55 7.12
C THR A 440 -35.26 10.46 6.87
N PHE A 441 -34.46 10.51 7.93
CA PHE A 441 -33.00 10.26 7.82
C PHE A 441 -32.73 8.83 7.36
N ASN A 442 -33.54 7.84 7.73
CA ASN A 442 -33.45 6.47 7.24
C ASN A 442 -33.70 6.37 5.73
N ASP A 443 -34.69 7.10 5.20
CA ASP A 443 -34.95 7.15 3.75
C ASP A 443 -33.75 7.73 2.99
N LEU A 444 -33.12 8.78 3.52
CA LEU A 444 -31.93 9.39 2.93
C LEU A 444 -30.73 8.44 3.00
N ALA A 445 -30.56 7.75 4.12
CA ALA A 445 -29.48 6.75 4.27
C ALA A 445 -29.61 5.59 3.28
N ALA A 446 -30.83 5.22 2.90
CA ALA A 446 -31.14 4.16 1.94
C ALA A 446 -31.10 4.61 0.46
N LEU A 447 -30.90 5.91 0.19
CA LEU A 447 -30.94 6.47 -1.17
C LEU A 447 -29.86 5.93 -2.11
N PRO A 448 -28.58 5.74 -1.69
CA PRO A 448 -27.53 5.27 -2.58
C PRO A 448 -27.79 3.86 -3.10
N THR A 449 -27.68 3.67 -4.41
CA THR A 449 -27.70 2.33 -5.01
C THR A 449 -26.36 1.61 -4.72
N GLU A 450 -26.37 0.28 -4.82
CA GLU A 450 -25.16 -0.54 -4.63
C GLU A 450 -23.99 -0.10 -5.54
N LYS A 451 -24.29 0.27 -6.78
CA LYS A 451 -23.28 0.81 -7.71
C LYS A 451 -22.70 2.15 -7.24
N GLU A 452 -23.52 3.01 -6.65
CA GLU A 452 -23.07 4.29 -6.12
C GLU A 452 -22.27 4.10 -4.84
N ILE A 453 -22.68 3.17 -3.98
CA ILE A 453 -21.90 2.76 -2.80
C ILE A 453 -20.51 2.31 -3.23
N ASN A 454 -20.42 1.37 -4.16
CA ASN A 454 -19.14 0.87 -4.66
C ASN A 454 -18.29 1.96 -5.34
N LYS A 455 -18.93 2.89 -6.07
CA LYS A 455 -18.24 3.98 -6.77
C LYS A 455 -17.63 5.02 -5.84
N TRP A 456 -18.34 5.40 -4.77
CA TRP A 456 -18.01 6.55 -3.94
C TRP A 456 -17.38 6.19 -2.59
N ASN A 457 -17.50 4.91 -2.15
CA ASN A 457 -16.79 4.45 -0.97
C ASN A 457 -15.27 4.51 -1.15
N ARG A 458 -14.56 4.67 -0.06
CA ARG A 458 -13.11 4.53 -0.05
C ARG A 458 -12.75 3.06 -0.16
N GLU A 459 -11.83 2.77 -1.06
CA GLU A 459 -11.18 1.48 -1.14
C GLU A 459 -10.19 1.28 0.01
N ARG A 460 -10.13 0.04 0.52
CA ARG A 460 -9.21 -0.39 1.55
C ARG A 460 -8.57 -1.70 1.12
N HIS A 461 -7.26 -1.76 1.21
CA HIS A 461 -6.56 -3.01 0.92
C HIS A 461 -6.94 -4.08 1.95
N VAL A 462 -7.18 -5.28 1.47
CA VAL A 462 -7.43 -6.48 2.25
C VAL A 462 -6.70 -7.66 1.64
N ASN A 463 -5.99 -8.41 2.46
CA ASN A 463 -5.20 -9.54 1.99
C ASN A 463 -5.99 -10.85 2.15
N ILE A 464 -6.18 -11.59 1.07
CA ILE A 464 -6.92 -12.86 1.05
C ILE A 464 -5.95 -13.99 0.77
N ILE A 465 -5.87 -14.99 1.66
CA ILE A 465 -5.04 -16.18 1.48
C ILE A 465 -5.91 -17.44 1.51
N ALA A 466 -5.77 -18.30 0.50
CA ALA A 466 -6.49 -19.57 0.43
C ALA A 466 -5.87 -20.60 1.38
N LYS A 467 -6.66 -21.18 2.31
CA LYS A 467 -6.26 -22.27 3.20
C LYS A 467 -6.11 -23.61 2.46
N ASN A 468 -6.94 -23.81 1.45
CA ASN A 468 -7.00 -25.06 0.69
C ASN A 468 -7.64 -24.81 -0.69
N ARG A 469 -7.90 -25.90 -1.43
CA ARG A 469 -8.47 -25.83 -2.78
C ARG A 469 -9.89 -25.22 -2.84
N ALA A 470 -10.69 -25.38 -1.79
CA ALA A 470 -12.01 -24.75 -1.72
C ALA A 470 -11.88 -23.23 -1.52
N GLY A 471 -10.97 -22.81 -0.63
CA GLY A 471 -10.65 -21.38 -0.45
C GLY A 471 -10.08 -20.74 -1.71
N LEU A 472 -9.24 -21.45 -2.47
CA LEU A 472 -8.74 -20.98 -3.75
C LEU A 472 -9.88 -20.70 -4.74
N LYS A 473 -10.90 -21.57 -4.77
CA LYS A 473 -12.10 -21.35 -5.58
C LYS A 473 -12.90 -20.11 -5.13
N ASN A 474 -13.04 -19.89 -3.82
CA ASN A 474 -13.70 -18.71 -3.28
C ASN A 474 -12.93 -17.43 -3.64
N MET A 475 -11.61 -17.44 -3.48
CA MET A 475 -10.74 -16.32 -3.88
C MET A 475 -10.89 -15.98 -5.38
N PHE A 476 -10.93 -16.97 -6.28
CA PHE A 476 -11.16 -16.72 -7.70
C PHE A 476 -12.53 -16.08 -7.98
N LYS A 477 -13.57 -16.42 -7.21
CA LYS A 477 -14.87 -15.75 -7.30
C LYS A 477 -14.77 -14.28 -6.87
N LEU A 478 -14.09 -14.00 -5.74
CA LEU A 478 -13.89 -12.62 -5.28
C LEU A 478 -13.16 -11.79 -6.34
N ILE A 479 -12.04 -12.28 -6.90
CA ILE A 479 -11.32 -11.62 -7.99
C ILE A 479 -12.24 -11.38 -9.21
N SER A 480 -13.04 -12.37 -9.58
CA SER A 480 -13.96 -12.27 -10.72
C SER A 480 -15.02 -11.21 -10.48
N PHE A 481 -15.68 -11.18 -9.32
CA PHE A 481 -16.68 -10.16 -8.99
C PHE A 481 -16.06 -8.76 -8.98
N ALA A 482 -14.91 -8.60 -8.32
CA ALA A 482 -14.20 -7.32 -8.29
C ALA A 482 -13.86 -6.79 -9.68
N SER A 483 -13.42 -7.67 -10.58
CA SER A 483 -12.96 -7.32 -11.93
C SER A 483 -14.09 -7.21 -12.97
N THR A 484 -15.33 -7.57 -12.64
CA THR A 484 -16.47 -7.55 -13.58
C THR A 484 -17.64 -6.71 -13.05
N GLU A 485 -18.35 -7.20 -12.04
CA GLU A 485 -19.58 -6.57 -11.55
C GLU A 485 -19.31 -5.28 -10.77
N TYR A 486 -18.19 -5.26 -10.04
CA TYR A 486 -17.80 -4.16 -9.15
C TYR A 486 -16.62 -3.35 -9.66
N LEU A 487 -16.24 -3.51 -10.92
CA LEU A 487 -15.21 -2.71 -11.56
C LEU A 487 -15.68 -1.25 -11.69
N ALA A 488 -14.99 -0.34 -11.00
CA ALA A 488 -15.20 1.10 -11.10
C ALA A 488 -13.96 1.77 -11.73
N LYS A 489 -13.18 2.55 -10.98
CA LYS A 489 -11.84 2.99 -11.39
C LYS A 489 -10.80 1.90 -11.20
N SER A 490 -11.02 1.06 -10.22
CA SER A 490 -10.25 -0.11 -9.84
C SER A 490 -11.21 -1.29 -9.63
N ALA A 491 -10.67 -2.49 -9.47
CA ALA A 491 -11.43 -3.69 -9.15
C ALA A 491 -11.74 -3.67 -7.64
N ARG A 492 -13.00 -3.51 -7.26
CA ARG A 492 -13.44 -3.40 -5.87
C ARG A 492 -14.30 -4.56 -5.46
N ILE A 493 -14.23 -4.95 -4.21
CA ILE A 493 -15.07 -6.00 -3.65
C ILE A 493 -15.82 -5.50 -2.41
N PRO A 494 -17.16 -5.50 -2.40
CA PRO A 494 -17.93 -5.19 -1.20
C PRO A 494 -17.64 -6.16 -0.06
N ARG A 495 -17.57 -5.66 1.16
CA ARG A 495 -17.25 -6.41 2.38
C ARG A 495 -18.12 -7.65 2.57
N HIS A 496 -19.43 -7.57 2.27
CA HIS A 496 -20.34 -8.69 2.43
C HIS A 496 -19.96 -9.92 1.58
N PHE A 497 -19.42 -9.73 0.35
CA PHE A 497 -18.96 -10.86 -0.47
C PHE A 497 -17.77 -11.59 0.15
N ILE A 498 -16.83 -10.85 0.77
CA ILE A 498 -15.74 -11.47 1.52
C ILE A 498 -16.32 -12.29 2.68
N THR A 499 -17.35 -11.75 3.38
CA THR A 499 -18.03 -12.44 4.46
C THR A 499 -18.75 -13.69 3.98
N GLU A 500 -19.49 -13.64 2.87
CA GLU A 500 -20.20 -14.78 2.28
C GLU A 500 -19.26 -15.89 1.80
N LEU A 501 -18.08 -15.55 1.28
CA LEU A 501 -17.11 -16.48 0.75
C LEU A 501 -15.95 -16.78 1.72
N ARG A 502 -16.12 -16.44 3.01
CA ARG A 502 -15.06 -16.51 4.03
C ARG A 502 -14.55 -17.92 4.31
N ASP A 503 -15.37 -18.93 4.03
CA ASP A 503 -14.99 -20.32 4.29
C ASP A 503 -13.71 -20.71 3.55
N ASN A 504 -12.75 -21.29 4.31
CA ASN A 504 -11.48 -21.78 3.79
C ASN A 504 -10.52 -20.71 3.24
N ILE A 505 -10.74 -19.44 3.54
CA ILE A 505 -9.78 -18.35 3.32
C ILE A 505 -9.31 -17.78 4.67
N LEU A 506 -8.19 -17.07 4.64
CA LEU A 506 -7.74 -16.14 5.69
C LEU A 506 -7.86 -14.73 5.14
N VAL A 507 -8.35 -13.85 5.98
CA VAL A 507 -8.50 -12.42 5.68
C VAL A 507 -7.52 -11.66 6.56
N GLY A 508 -6.50 -11.06 5.94
CA GLY A 508 -5.52 -10.19 6.59
C GLY A 508 -5.85 -8.72 6.44
N SER A 509 -5.39 -7.90 7.35
CA SER A 509 -5.69 -6.46 7.36
C SER A 509 -5.08 -5.69 6.19
N GLY A 510 -4.07 -6.26 5.50
CA GLY A 510 -3.38 -5.58 4.41
C GLY A 510 -2.36 -4.52 4.87
N CYS A 511 -1.94 -3.66 3.95
CA CYS A 511 -0.85 -2.70 4.10
C CYS A 511 -1.29 -1.37 4.74
N TYR A 512 -0.51 -0.29 4.54
CA TYR A 512 -0.81 1.06 5.02
C TYR A 512 -2.11 1.66 4.42
N ASN A 513 -2.61 1.14 3.30
CA ASN A 513 -3.91 1.51 2.72
C ASN A 513 -5.08 0.72 3.34
N SER A 514 -4.84 -0.06 4.38
CA SER A 514 -5.87 -0.88 5.02
C SER A 514 -6.84 -0.07 5.89
N GLU A 515 -7.97 -0.69 6.20
CA GLU A 515 -8.92 -0.17 7.16
C GLU A 515 -8.28 -0.01 8.55
N ILE A 516 -7.53 -1.03 8.99
CA ILE A 516 -6.91 -1.05 10.31
C ILE A 516 -5.91 0.09 10.47
N PHE A 517 -5.00 0.27 9.51
CA PHE A 517 -4.02 1.34 9.57
C PHE A 517 -4.69 2.72 9.56
N ASN A 518 -5.68 2.92 8.70
CA ASN A 518 -6.40 4.18 8.63
C ASN A 518 -7.21 4.45 9.91
N THR A 519 -7.89 3.44 10.46
CA THR A 519 -8.66 3.58 11.71
C THR A 519 -7.74 3.92 12.88
N ALA A 520 -6.58 3.27 12.98
CA ALA A 520 -5.59 3.58 14.02
C ALA A 520 -5.09 5.04 13.96
N LEU A 521 -5.00 5.63 12.76
CA LEU A 521 -4.61 7.03 12.60
C LEU A 521 -5.73 8.01 12.90
N THR A 522 -6.96 7.69 12.52
CA THR A 522 -8.04 8.67 12.39
C THR A 522 -9.22 8.47 13.35
N ARG A 523 -9.22 7.39 14.13
CA ARG A 523 -10.35 7.04 15.02
C ARG A 523 -9.87 6.66 16.42
N CYS A 524 -10.84 6.48 17.33
CA CYS A 524 -10.55 6.04 18.69
C CYS A 524 -10.27 4.52 18.77
N GLU A 525 -9.70 4.08 19.90
CA GLU A 525 -9.29 2.70 20.14
C GLU A 525 -10.47 1.70 20.03
N SER A 526 -11.66 2.08 20.51
CA SER A 526 -12.85 1.23 20.41
C SER A 526 -13.32 0.95 18.98
N ASP A 527 -13.09 1.89 18.05
CA ASP A 527 -13.38 1.69 16.64
C ASP A 527 -12.33 0.78 15.98
N LEU A 528 -11.07 0.92 16.41
CA LEU A 528 -10.01 0.03 15.97
C LEU A 528 -10.27 -1.42 16.39
N GLU A 529 -10.65 -1.63 17.66
CA GLU A 529 -11.02 -2.96 18.17
C GLU A 529 -12.14 -3.59 17.36
N LYS A 530 -13.21 -2.84 17.09
CA LYS A 530 -14.33 -3.32 16.25
C LYS A 530 -13.89 -3.65 14.82
N ALA A 531 -13.05 -2.81 14.22
CA ALA A 531 -12.53 -3.07 12.88
C ALA A 531 -11.68 -4.34 12.83
N MET A 532 -10.89 -4.60 13.88
CA MET A 532 -10.04 -5.78 13.99
C MET A 532 -10.82 -7.10 14.00
N GLU A 533 -12.06 -7.12 14.49
CA GLU A 533 -12.90 -8.32 14.55
C GLU A 533 -13.18 -8.94 13.17
N PHE A 534 -13.10 -8.16 12.11
CA PHE A 534 -13.30 -8.65 10.74
C PHE A 534 -12.15 -9.51 10.23
N TYR A 535 -10.95 -9.35 10.74
CA TYR A 535 -9.74 -9.94 10.19
C TYR A 535 -9.30 -11.20 10.96
N ASP A 536 -8.71 -12.18 10.25
CA ASP A 536 -8.12 -13.38 10.87
C ASP A 536 -6.72 -13.09 11.42
N TYR A 537 -6.03 -12.09 10.87
CA TYR A 537 -4.73 -11.61 11.33
C TYR A 537 -4.51 -10.15 10.96
N ILE A 538 -3.68 -9.47 11.75
CA ILE A 538 -3.32 -8.07 11.55
C ILE A 538 -1.88 -8.01 11.06
N GLU A 539 -1.64 -7.22 10.02
CA GLU A 539 -0.32 -6.94 9.48
C GLU A 539 0.26 -5.69 10.14
N VAL A 540 1.51 -5.81 10.58
CA VAL A 540 2.29 -4.68 11.10
C VAL A 540 3.49 -4.51 10.18
N GLN A 541 3.57 -3.37 9.51
CA GLN A 541 4.70 -3.01 8.66
C GLN A 541 5.71 -2.17 9.45
N PRO A 542 7.01 -2.41 9.25
CA PRO A 542 8.07 -1.67 9.95
C PRO A 542 8.16 -0.20 9.52
#